data_07f633375a629b11b0d68ab8b0c58404
#
_entry.id   07f633375a629b11b0d68ab8b0c58404
#
_cell.length_a   1.000
_cell.length_b   1.000
_cell.length_c   1.000
_cell.angle_alpha   90.00
_cell.angle_beta   90.00
_cell.angle_gamma   90.00
#
_symmetry.space_group_name_H-M   'P 1'
#
loop_
_entity.id
_entity.type
_entity.pdbx_description
1 polymer ?
#
loop_
_entity_poly.entity_id
_entity_poly.type
_entity_poly.pdbx_seq_one_letter_code
_entity_poly.pdbx_strand_id
1 'polypeptide(L)'
;MTTREIEHIAYKTFWKNGVYMVFECAAPKIKKRQTRHRERVDLLYFELPNTWKCFEIKNSVSDFYSSASLSFWGDYNYYILNADIYEKVKDDIPKGIGIWLVYKDKSITCVKKPKKQERKFTHEQLLFAMTQALSREYKKYRKMLEKKDK
;
A
#
# COMPACT_ATOMS: atom_id res chain seq x y z
N MET A 1 12.63 -5.49 -12.92
CA MET A 1 11.20 -5.33 -12.55
C MET A 1 10.98 -3.95 -11.96
N THR A 2 9.96 -3.24 -12.44
CA THR A 2 9.64 -1.89 -11.97
C THR A 2 8.68 -1.94 -10.77
N THR A 3 8.63 -0.84 -10.01
CA THR A 3 7.65 -0.69 -8.93
C THR A 3 6.21 -0.81 -9.46
N ARG A 4 5.93 -0.25 -10.64
CA ARG A 4 4.61 -0.36 -11.28
C ARG A 4 4.23 -1.80 -11.60
N GLU A 5 5.18 -2.62 -12.01
CA GLU A 5 4.94 -4.06 -12.23
C GLU A 5 4.59 -4.76 -10.92
N ILE A 6 5.28 -4.42 -9.83
CA ILE A 6 4.99 -4.97 -8.50
C ILE A 6 3.57 -4.56 -8.06
N GLU A 7 3.20 -3.30 -8.23
CA GLU A 7 1.85 -2.81 -7.93
C GLU A 7 0.78 -3.62 -8.68
N HIS A 8 1.01 -3.84 -9.96
CA HIS A 8 0.07 -4.57 -10.81
C HIS A 8 -0.09 -6.03 -10.37
N ILE A 9 1.02 -6.68 -10.03
CA ILE A 9 1.01 -8.05 -9.50
C ILE A 9 0.25 -8.10 -8.18
N ALA A 10 0.50 -7.15 -7.28
CA ALA A 10 -0.20 -7.07 -6.00
C ALA A 10 -1.70 -6.87 -6.18
N TYR A 11 -2.08 -5.95 -7.05
CA TYR A 11 -3.49 -5.67 -7.32
C TYR A 11 -4.22 -6.92 -7.80
N LYS A 12 -3.67 -7.62 -8.79
CA LYS A 12 -4.27 -8.85 -9.32
C LYS A 12 -4.35 -9.95 -8.27
N THR A 13 -3.34 -10.06 -7.43
CA THR A 13 -3.27 -11.11 -6.41
C THR A 13 -4.29 -10.89 -5.30
N PHE A 14 -4.45 -9.65 -4.86
CA PHE A 14 -5.28 -9.32 -3.69
C PHE A 14 -6.73 -9.01 -4.04
N TRP A 15 -7.01 -8.70 -5.31
CA TRP A 15 -8.36 -8.33 -5.70
C TRP A 15 -9.33 -9.50 -5.53
N LYS A 16 -10.46 -9.26 -4.87
CA LYS A 16 -11.60 -10.16 -4.78
C LYS A 16 -12.84 -9.37 -4.36
N ASN A 17 -14.02 -9.99 -4.46
CA ASN A 17 -15.26 -9.36 -4.02
C ASN A 17 -15.17 -9.00 -2.52
N GLY A 18 -15.60 -7.80 -2.18
CA GLY A 18 -15.54 -7.30 -0.81
C GLY A 18 -14.21 -6.67 -0.42
N VAL A 19 -13.27 -6.59 -1.36
CA VAL A 19 -11.98 -5.92 -1.16
C VAL A 19 -11.90 -4.67 -2.02
N TYR A 20 -11.42 -3.59 -1.41
CA TYR A 20 -11.22 -2.29 -2.05
C TYR A 20 -9.77 -1.87 -1.82
N MET A 21 -9.11 -1.41 -2.87
CA MET A 21 -7.70 -1.06 -2.82
C MET A 21 -7.44 0.24 -3.54
N VAL A 22 -6.47 1.00 -3.04
CA VAL A 22 -5.96 2.17 -3.73
C VAL A 22 -4.47 2.33 -3.47
N PHE A 23 -3.72 2.72 -4.50
CA PHE A 23 -2.29 3.01 -4.38
C PHE A 23 -2.08 4.47 -4.01
N GLU A 24 -0.98 4.73 -3.31
CA GLU A 24 -0.53 6.07 -2.92
C GLU A 24 -1.60 6.87 -2.20
N CYS A 25 -2.09 6.31 -1.10
CA CYS A 25 -3.11 6.95 -0.28
C CYS A 25 -2.47 7.81 0.80
N ALA A 26 -2.77 9.10 0.81
CA ALA A 26 -2.33 10.01 1.87
C ALA A 26 -3.04 9.71 3.19
N ALA A 27 -2.32 9.88 4.30
CA ALA A 27 -2.87 9.72 5.64
C ALA A 27 -4.12 10.59 5.84
N PRO A 28 -5.08 10.13 6.66
CA PRO A 28 -6.25 10.94 6.98
C PRO A 28 -5.86 12.29 7.57
N LYS A 29 -6.58 13.35 7.16
CA LYS A 29 -6.46 14.65 7.78
C LYS A 29 -7.12 14.63 9.15
N ILE A 30 -6.36 14.90 10.20
CA ILE A 30 -6.87 15.02 11.57
C ILE A 30 -7.20 16.46 11.90
N LYS A 31 -6.51 17.43 11.27
CA LYS A 31 -6.68 18.87 11.50
C LYS A 31 -6.96 19.59 10.18
N LYS A 32 -7.86 20.60 10.21
CA LYS A 32 -8.24 21.41 9.04
C LYS A 32 -7.05 22.03 8.28
N ARG A 33 -5.92 22.26 8.93
CA ARG A 33 -4.74 22.94 8.36
C ARG A 33 -3.55 22.03 8.12
N GLN A 34 -3.73 20.73 8.16
CA GLN A 34 -2.66 19.78 7.88
C GLN A 34 -2.45 19.71 6.36
N THR A 35 -1.53 20.53 5.83
CA THR A 35 -1.38 20.70 4.38
C THR A 35 -0.09 20.13 3.80
N ARG A 36 0.94 19.85 4.62
CA ARG A 36 2.23 19.42 4.11
C ARG A 36 2.70 18.13 4.76
N HIS A 37 3.37 17.29 3.97
CA HIS A 37 4.09 16.09 4.41
C HIS A 37 3.22 15.04 5.11
N ARG A 38 1.98 14.89 4.66
CA ARG A 38 1.20 13.74 5.10
C ARG A 38 1.88 12.47 4.57
N GLU A 39 2.00 11.49 5.45
CA GLU A 39 2.45 10.16 5.05
C GLU A 39 1.56 9.63 3.94
N ARG A 40 2.16 8.84 3.04
CA ARG A 40 1.42 8.10 2.02
C ARG A 40 1.75 6.64 2.17
N VAL A 41 0.71 5.81 2.22
CA VAL A 41 0.89 4.36 2.13
C VAL A 41 0.91 3.98 0.64
N ASP A 42 1.82 3.08 0.27
CA ASP A 42 1.92 2.65 -1.12
C ASP A 42 0.67 1.92 -1.59
N LEU A 43 0.09 1.06 -0.74
CA LEU A 43 -1.17 0.39 -1.03
C LEU A 43 -2.01 0.31 0.24
N LEU A 44 -3.22 0.88 0.19
CA LEU A 44 -4.22 0.75 1.23
C LEU A 44 -5.28 -0.25 0.79
N TYR A 45 -5.55 -1.23 1.64
CA TYR A 45 -6.44 -2.35 1.38
C TYR A 45 -7.53 -2.37 2.45
N PHE A 46 -8.78 -2.43 2.00
CA PHE A 46 -9.93 -2.58 2.89
C PHE A 46 -10.73 -3.81 2.50
N GLU A 47 -10.97 -4.67 3.47
CA GLU A 47 -11.81 -5.85 3.30
C GLU A 47 -13.03 -5.76 4.22
N LEU A 48 -14.21 -5.92 3.65
CA LEU A 48 -15.46 -5.92 4.41
C LEU A 48 -15.46 -7.00 5.49
N PRO A 49 -16.02 -6.75 6.70
CA PRO A 49 -16.70 -5.50 7.05
C PRO A 49 -15.78 -4.42 7.61
N ASN A 50 -14.60 -4.74 8.12
CA ASN A 50 -13.80 -3.77 8.87
C ASN A 50 -12.33 -4.20 9.02
N THR A 51 -11.74 -4.76 7.97
CA THR A 51 -10.31 -5.14 8.00
C THR A 51 -9.50 -4.22 7.11
N TRP A 52 -8.48 -3.59 7.70
CA TRP A 52 -7.59 -2.68 7.02
C TRP A 52 -6.18 -3.23 6.97
N LYS A 53 -5.58 -3.20 5.78
CA LYS A 53 -4.19 -3.61 5.57
C LYS A 53 -3.42 -2.50 4.86
N CYS A 54 -2.19 -2.29 5.30
CA CYS A 54 -1.27 -1.35 4.66
C CYS A 54 -0.07 -2.12 4.12
N PHE A 55 0.36 -1.76 2.92
CA PHE A 55 1.51 -2.38 2.25
C PHE A 55 2.48 -1.30 1.81
N GLU A 56 3.75 -1.49 2.16
CA GLU A 56 4.85 -0.68 1.66
C GLU A 56 5.63 -1.49 0.63
N ILE A 57 5.84 -0.93 -0.54
CA ILE A 57 6.50 -1.60 -1.66
C ILE A 57 7.95 -1.14 -1.71
N LYS A 58 8.90 -2.07 -1.65
CA LYS A 58 10.33 -1.78 -1.74
C LYS A 58 10.97 -2.66 -2.79
N ASN A 59 11.56 -2.04 -3.79
CA ASN A 59 12.11 -2.72 -4.97
C ASN A 59 13.63 -2.80 -4.98
N SER A 60 14.31 -2.03 -4.13
CA SER A 60 15.77 -2.03 -4.01
C SER A 60 16.20 -1.88 -2.55
N VAL A 61 17.44 -2.23 -2.26
CA VAL A 61 18.02 -2.06 -0.92
C VAL A 61 18.04 -0.57 -0.54
N SER A 62 18.44 0.30 -1.45
CA SER A 62 18.46 1.74 -1.16
C SER A 62 17.06 2.30 -0.91
N ASP A 63 16.07 1.81 -1.64
CA ASP A 63 14.66 2.18 -1.42
C ASP A 63 14.19 1.72 -0.03
N PHE A 64 14.53 0.51 0.37
CA PHE A 64 14.17 -0.02 1.68
C PHE A 64 14.70 0.86 2.82
N TYR A 65 15.94 1.32 2.72
CA TYR A 65 16.58 2.15 3.74
C TYR A 65 16.37 3.65 3.53
N SER A 66 15.54 4.05 2.57
CA SER A 66 15.24 5.47 2.35
C SER A 66 14.58 6.07 3.59
N SER A 67 14.74 7.38 3.76
CA SER A 67 14.25 8.12 4.93
C SER A 67 12.74 8.32 4.97
N ALA A 68 12.01 7.78 4.03
CA ALA A 68 10.55 7.90 3.99
C ALA A 68 9.91 7.24 5.20
N SER A 69 8.93 7.92 5.81
CA SER A 69 8.16 7.37 6.92
C SER A 69 7.39 6.13 6.48
N LEU A 70 7.39 5.11 7.33
CA LEU A 70 6.60 3.91 7.07
C LEU A 70 5.15 4.15 7.49
N SER A 71 4.22 3.79 6.61
CA SER A 71 2.78 4.04 6.80
C SER A 71 2.05 2.75 7.16
N PHE A 72 2.36 2.23 8.35
CA PHE A 72 1.74 1.01 8.87
C PHE A 72 0.57 1.37 9.79
N TRP A 73 -0.58 1.69 9.19
CA TRP A 73 -1.77 2.19 9.89
C TRP A 73 -2.85 1.15 10.14
N GLY A 74 -2.74 0.00 9.50
CA GLY A 74 -3.81 -0.98 9.44
C GLY A 74 -3.82 -1.96 10.60
N ASP A 75 -4.82 -2.84 10.57
CA ASP A 75 -4.87 -4.00 11.45
C ASP A 75 -3.70 -4.95 11.15
N TYR A 76 -3.35 -5.07 9.87
CA TYR A 76 -2.26 -5.90 9.39
C TYR A 76 -1.41 -5.07 8.42
N ASN A 77 -0.11 -5.10 8.63
CA ASN A 77 0.82 -4.27 7.86
C ASN A 77 1.91 -5.14 7.25
N TYR A 78 2.29 -4.82 6.02
CA TYR A 78 3.17 -5.68 5.23
C TYR A 78 4.20 -4.85 4.46
N TYR A 79 5.33 -5.49 4.18
CA TYR A 79 6.16 -5.14 3.04
C TYR A 79 5.81 -6.03 1.84
N ILE A 80 5.87 -5.46 0.65
CA ILE A 80 5.97 -6.20 -0.61
C ILE A 80 7.36 -5.91 -1.14
N LEU A 81 8.21 -6.93 -1.19
CA LEU A 81 9.61 -6.77 -1.55
C LEU A 81 9.91 -7.48 -2.86
N ASN A 82 10.78 -6.89 -3.67
CA ASN A 82 11.49 -7.65 -4.68
C ASN A 82 12.26 -8.77 -3.96
N ALA A 83 12.07 -10.02 -4.39
CA ALA A 83 12.69 -11.17 -3.72
C ALA A 83 14.23 -11.06 -3.66
N ASP A 84 14.83 -10.39 -4.65
CA ASP A 84 16.29 -10.24 -4.74
C ASP A 84 16.90 -9.46 -3.57
N ILE A 85 16.11 -8.61 -2.89
CA ILE A 85 16.64 -7.80 -1.79
C ILE A 85 16.38 -8.42 -0.41
N TYR A 86 15.53 -9.44 -0.32
CA TYR A 86 15.03 -9.94 0.97
C TYR A 86 16.15 -10.36 1.92
N GLU A 87 17.11 -11.15 1.44
CA GLU A 87 18.20 -11.64 2.29
C GLU A 87 19.05 -10.50 2.88
N LYS A 88 19.13 -9.38 2.17
CA LYS A 88 19.90 -8.22 2.61
C LYS A 88 19.20 -7.35 3.63
N VAL A 89 17.85 -7.37 3.67
CA VAL A 89 17.06 -6.45 4.51
C VAL A 89 16.26 -7.15 5.59
N LYS A 90 16.14 -8.47 5.58
CA LYS A 90 15.24 -9.23 6.45
C LYS A 90 15.43 -8.94 7.94
N ASP A 91 16.68 -8.74 8.38
CA ASP A 91 16.97 -8.51 9.80
C ASP A 91 16.53 -7.14 10.30
N ASP A 92 16.27 -6.20 9.39
CA ASP A 92 15.83 -4.84 9.72
C ASP A 92 14.32 -4.65 9.56
N ILE A 93 13.59 -5.73 9.27
CA ILE A 93 12.14 -5.67 9.18
C ILE A 93 11.55 -5.75 10.59
N PRO A 94 10.70 -4.78 10.99
CA PRO A 94 10.12 -4.78 12.33
C PRO A 94 9.30 -6.04 12.61
N LYS A 95 9.27 -6.46 13.86
CA LYS A 95 8.42 -7.56 14.31
C LYS A 95 6.96 -7.23 14.06
N GLY A 96 6.19 -8.24 13.70
CA GLY A 96 4.76 -8.06 13.45
C GLY A 96 4.40 -7.59 12.05
N ILE A 97 5.37 -7.26 11.23
CA ILE A 97 5.14 -6.86 9.84
C ILE A 97 5.21 -8.11 8.95
N GLY A 98 4.18 -8.30 8.13
CA GLY A 98 4.14 -9.38 7.16
C GLY A 98 5.02 -9.10 5.94
N ILE A 99 5.34 -10.14 5.19
CA ILE A 99 6.24 -10.01 4.05
C ILE A 99 5.70 -10.83 2.88
N TRP A 100 5.50 -10.14 1.75
CA TRP A 100 5.27 -10.74 0.45
C TRP A 100 6.52 -10.55 -0.41
N LEU A 101 6.93 -11.59 -1.12
CA LEU A 101 8.06 -11.51 -2.06
C LEU A 101 7.55 -11.65 -3.49
N VAL A 102 8.04 -10.77 -4.37
CA VAL A 102 7.77 -10.82 -5.80
C VAL A 102 9.04 -11.28 -6.51
N TYR A 103 8.94 -12.35 -7.27
CA TYR A 103 10.06 -12.99 -7.96
C TYR A 103 10.16 -12.53 -9.42
N LYS A 104 11.31 -12.79 -10.04
CA LYS A 104 11.56 -12.39 -11.45
C LYS A 104 10.55 -12.98 -12.43
N ASP A 105 10.03 -14.17 -12.15
CA ASP A 105 8.99 -14.81 -12.97
C ASP A 105 7.60 -14.20 -12.74
N LYS A 106 7.53 -13.12 -11.95
CA LYS A 106 6.31 -12.40 -11.57
C LYS A 106 5.39 -13.17 -10.62
N SER A 107 5.84 -14.28 -10.05
CA SER A 107 5.10 -14.92 -8.96
C SER A 107 5.24 -14.11 -7.67
N ILE A 108 4.27 -14.28 -6.77
CA ILE A 108 4.24 -13.58 -5.49
C ILE A 108 3.86 -14.58 -4.40
N THR A 109 4.57 -14.52 -3.26
CA THR A 109 4.37 -15.45 -2.15
C THR A 109 4.46 -14.71 -0.82
N CYS A 110 3.54 -15.00 0.09
CA CYS A 110 3.63 -14.54 1.47
C CYS A 110 4.60 -15.45 2.24
N VAL A 111 5.74 -14.90 2.64
CA VAL A 111 6.77 -15.67 3.37
C VAL A 111 6.71 -15.44 4.88
N LYS A 112 6.00 -14.41 5.32
CA LYS A 112 5.81 -14.12 6.74
C LYS A 112 4.44 -13.49 6.95
N LYS A 113 3.65 -14.07 7.86
CA LYS A 113 2.35 -13.50 8.23
C LYS A 113 2.53 -12.37 9.24
N PRO A 114 1.72 -11.31 9.16
CA PRO A 114 1.77 -10.22 10.13
C PRO A 114 1.05 -10.59 11.42
N LYS A 115 1.34 -9.84 12.47
CA LYS A 115 0.54 -9.83 13.68
C LYS A 115 -0.44 -8.68 13.63
N LYS A 116 -1.64 -8.87 14.17
CA LYS A 116 -2.62 -7.79 14.28
C LYS A 116 -2.06 -6.67 15.14
N GLN A 117 -2.22 -5.43 14.70
CA GLN A 117 -1.77 -4.23 15.40
C GLN A 117 -2.95 -3.31 15.67
N GLU A 118 -2.79 -2.41 16.62
CA GLU A 118 -3.76 -1.36 16.86
C GLU A 118 -3.72 -0.36 15.70
N ARG A 119 -4.88 -0.05 15.13
CA ARG A 119 -4.97 0.94 14.05
C ARG A 119 -4.61 2.33 14.56
N LYS A 120 -3.89 3.09 13.73
CA LYS A 120 -3.54 4.48 14.06
C LYS A 120 -4.68 5.46 13.75
N PHE A 121 -5.66 5.04 12.96
CA PHE A 121 -6.79 5.86 12.55
C PHE A 121 -8.09 5.08 12.70
N THR A 122 -9.20 5.80 12.86
CA THR A 122 -10.51 5.16 12.93
C THR A 122 -10.93 4.62 11.57
N HIS A 123 -11.90 3.71 11.58
CA HIS A 123 -12.49 3.16 10.35
C HIS A 123 -13.01 4.29 9.44
N GLU A 124 -13.71 5.27 10.00
CA GLU A 124 -14.25 6.40 9.24
C GLU A 124 -13.16 7.28 8.64
N GLN A 125 -12.07 7.52 9.38
CA GLN A 125 -10.93 8.27 8.87
C GLN A 125 -10.28 7.56 7.71
N LEU A 126 -10.09 6.24 7.80
CA LEU A 126 -9.50 5.43 6.73
C LEU A 126 -10.42 5.36 5.50
N LEU A 127 -11.73 5.20 5.70
CA LEU A 127 -12.70 5.23 4.60
C LEU A 127 -12.65 6.57 3.86
N PHE A 128 -12.57 7.67 4.59
CA PHE A 128 -12.48 9.00 3.98
C PHE A 128 -11.19 9.16 3.18
N ALA A 129 -10.06 8.73 3.74
CA ALA A 129 -8.76 8.77 3.04
C ALA A 129 -8.80 7.94 1.75
N MET A 130 -9.34 6.74 1.81
CA MET A 130 -9.50 5.88 0.63
C MET A 130 -10.41 6.50 -0.41
N THR A 131 -11.52 7.09 0.01
CA THR A 131 -12.46 7.78 -0.88
C THR A 131 -11.79 8.94 -1.61
N GLN A 132 -11.00 9.74 -0.91
CA GLN A 132 -10.24 10.83 -1.52
C GLN A 132 -9.25 10.32 -2.56
N ALA A 133 -8.50 9.27 -2.23
CA ALA A 133 -7.52 8.68 -3.13
C ALA A 133 -8.19 8.07 -4.38
N LEU A 134 -9.29 7.35 -4.20
CA LEU A 134 -10.06 6.77 -5.32
C LEU A 134 -10.67 7.86 -6.19
N SER A 135 -11.16 8.96 -5.60
CA SER A 135 -11.69 10.10 -6.35
C SER A 135 -10.60 10.74 -7.22
N ARG A 136 -9.38 10.88 -6.69
CA ARG A 136 -8.22 11.36 -7.46
C ARG A 136 -7.94 10.44 -8.66
N GLU A 137 -7.93 9.13 -8.46
CA GLU A 137 -7.68 8.16 -9.53
C GLU A 137 -8.81 8.15 -10.55
N TYR A 138 -10.05 8.27 -10.11
CA TYR A 138 -11.20 8.36 -11.02
C TYR A 138 -11.13 9.62 -11.88
N LYS A 139 -10.73 10.76 -11.30
CA LYS A 139 -10.53 12.00 -12.05
C LYS A 139 -9.49 11.83 -13.15
N LYS A 140 -8.37 11.16 -12.86
CA LYS A 140 -7.34 10.86 -13.86
C LYS A 140 -7.90 10.00 -14.99
N TYR A 141 -8.67 8.99 -14.66
CA TYR A 141 -9.32 8.11 -15.64
C TYR A 141 -10.27 8.90 -16.54
N ARG A 142 -11.10 9.78 -15.98
CA ARG A 142 -11.99 10.62 -16.76
C ARG A 142 -11.23 11.53 -17.73
N LYS A 143 -10.11 12.09 -17.32
CA LYS A 143 -9.24 12.89 -18.18
C LYS A 143 -8.65 12.06 -19.32
N MET A 144 -8.27 10.83 -19.07
CA MET A 144 -7.79 9.92 -20.13
C MET A 144 -8.87 9.67 -21.18
N LEU A 145 -10.11 9.47 -20.77
CA LEU A 145 -11.23 9.28 -21.69
C LEU A 145 -11.46 10.51 -22.56
N GLU A 146 -11.38 11.70 -22.00
CA GLU A 146 -11.53 12.96 -22.75
C GLU A 146 -10.46 13.08 -23.85
N LYS A 147 -9.22 12.69 -23.57
CA LYS A 147 -8.13 12.72 -24.55
C LYS A 147 -8.35 11.74 -25.71
N LYS A 148 -8.97 10.58 -25.45
CA LYS A 148 -9.27 9.59 -26.48
C LYS A 148 -10.40 10.02 -27.41
N ASP A 149 -11.30 10.87 -26.93
CA ASP A 149 -12.47 11.32 -27.70
C ASP A 149 -12.16 12.52 -28.61
N LYS A 150 -10.91 13.03 -28.59
CA LYS A 150 -10.48 14.14 -29.45
C LYS A 150 -9.76 13.66 -30.70
#